data_954bd4822ed841d3f3f6edd73f768374
#
_entry.id   954bd4822ed841d3f3f6edd73f768374
#
_cell.length_a   1.000
_cell.length_b   1.000
_cell.length_c   1.000
_cell.angle_alpha   90.00
_cell.angle_beta   90.00
_cell.angle_gamma   90.00
#
_symmetry.space_group_name_H-M   'P 1'
#
loop_
_entity.id
_entity.type
_entity.pdbx_description
1 polymer ?
#
loop_
_entity_poly.entity_id
_entity_poly.type
_entity_poly.pdbx_seq_one_letter_code
_entity_poly.pdbx_strand_id
1 'polypeptide(L)' 'MATGTVKWFNDDKGYGFVTPDDAGKDLFVHHSDIGGEGFKSLAEGAKVSYDAEPGDKGPKAVNVRPVA' A
#
# COMPACT_ATOMS: atom_id res chain seq x y z
N MET A 1 2.28 3.46 -12.78
CA MET A 1 1.57 3.87 -11.56
C MET A 1 0.21 3.18 -11.52
N ALA A 2 -0.10 2.55 -10.41
CA ALA A 2 -1.34 1.81 -10.25
C ALA A 2 -2.12 2.38 -9.07
N THR A 3 -3.40 2.04 -8.98
CA THR A 3 -4.22 2.45 -7.86
C THR A 3 -4.87 1.25 -7.22
N GLY A 4 -5.22 1.39 -5.96
CA GLY A 4 -5.89 0.35 -5.20
C GLY A 4 -6.50 0.90 -3.93
N THR A 5 -7.04 0.00 -3.14
CA THR A 5 -7.69 0.36 -1.87
C THR A 5 -6.98 -0.36 -0.75
N VAL A 6 -6.71 0.36 0.33
CA VAL A 6 -6.09 -0.24 1.52
C VAL A 6 -7.05 -1.26 2.12
N LYS A 7 -6.62 -2.51 2.15
CA LYS A 7 -7.40 -3.58 2.76
C LYS A 7 -7.36 -3.46 4.28
N TRP A 8 -6.16 -3.32 4.81
CA TRP A 8 -5.93 -3.04 6.22
C TRP A 8 -4.49 -2.61 6.41
N PHE A 9 -4.22 -1.93 7.50
CA PHE A 9 -2.86 -1.51 7.82
C PHE A 9 -2.71 -1.54 9.34
N ASN A 10 -1.62 -2.13 9.82
CA ASN A 10 -1.33 -2.22 11.25
C ASN A 10 -0.22 -1.24 11.61
N ASP A 11 -0.59 -0.16 12.29
CA ASP A 11 0.36 0.88 12.67
C ASP A 11 1.43 0.37 13.63
N ASP A 12 1.06 -0.54 14.51
CA ASP A 12 2.01 -1.06 15.50
C ASP A 12 3.10 -1.89 14.85
N LYS A 13 2.74 -2.69 13.85
CA LYS A 13 3.69 -3.54 13.13
C LYS A 13 4.29 -2.86 11.93
N GLY A 14 3.66 -1.79 11.45
CA GLY A 14 4.18 -0.99 10.34
C GLY A 14 3.99 -1.60 8.98
N TYR A 15 2.96 -2.43 8.77
CA TYR A 15 2.69 -2.99 7.45
C TYR A 15 1.21 -3.28 7.26
N GLY A 16 0.85 -3.50 6.02
CA GLY A 16 -0.53 -3.81 5.66
C GLY A 16 -0.62 -4.34 4.25
N PHE A 17 -1.81 -4.32 3.70
CA PHE A 17 -2.07 -4.81 2.35
C PHE A 17 -2.96 -3.86 1.58
N VAL A 18 -2.72 -3.79 0.27
CA VAL A 18 -3.51 -3.01 -0.67
C VAL A 18 -4.13 -3.96 -1.69
N THR A 19 -5.42 -3.80 -1.93
CA THR A 19 -6.13 -4.56 -2.95
C THR A 19 -6.11 -3.75 -4.24
N PRO A 20 -5.47 -4.25 -5.32
CA PRO A 20 -5.41 -3.52 -6.58
C PRO A 20 -6.79 -3.30 -7.18
N ASP A 21 -6.99 -2.17 -7.86
CA ASP A 21 -8.24 -1.89 -8.54
C ASP A 21 -8.49 -2.83 -9.72
N ASP A 22 -7.43 -3.38 -10.30
CA ASP A 22 -7.54 -4.26 -11.46
C ASP A 22 -7.76 -5.74 -11.09
N ALA A 23 -8.18 -5.98 -9.86
CA ALA A 23 -8.52 -7.32 -9.37
C ALA A 23 -7.35 -8.29 -9.30
N GLY A 24 -6.13 -7.78 -9.24
CA GLY A 24 -4.95 -8.61 -9.02
C GLY A 24 -4.86 -9.07 -7.56
N LYS A 25 -3.77 -9.75 -7.23
CA LYS A 25 -3.52 -10.19 -5.87
C LYS A 25 -3.22 -9.01 -4.95
N ASP A 26 -3.58 -9.15 -3.68
CA ASP A 26 -3.25 -8.14 -2.68
C ASP A 26 -1.74 -7.93 -2.64
N LEU A 27 -1.35 -6.67 -2.45
CA LEU A 27 0.05 -6.28 -2.41
C LEU A 27 0.45 -5.95 -0.99
N PHE A 28 1.61 -6.42 -0.58
CA PHE A 28 2.17 -6.09 0.72
C PHE A 28 2.68 -4.64 0.70
N VAL A 29 2.40 -3.89 1.75
CA VAL A 29 2.92 -2.53 1.88
C VAL A 29 3.54 -2.37 3.27
N HIS A 30 4.76 -1.81 3.30
CA HIS A 30 5.47 -1.55 4.54
C HIS A 30 5.52 -0.04 4.78
N HIS A 31 5.58 0.39 6.05
CA HIS A 31 5.56 1.82 6.35
C HIS A 31 6.67 2.59 5.64
N SER A 32 7.81 1.95 5.40
CA SER A 32 8.92 2.59 4.70
C SER A 32 8.63 2.84 3.22
N ASP A 33 7.62 2.16 2.69
CA ASP A 33 7.22 2.31 1.28
C ASP A 33 6.08 3.32 1.10
N ILE A 34 5.62 3.93 2.19
CA ILE A 34 4.60 4.96 2.12
C ILE A 34 5.29 6.30 1.88
N GLY A 35 4.94 6.94 0.76
CA GLY A 35 5.47 8.25 0.42
C GLY A 35 4.67 9.35 1.11
N GLY A 36 5.19 10.57 1.03
CA GLY A 36 4.53 11.72 1.61
C GLY A 36 5.12 12.09 2.94
N GLU A 37 4.95 13.34 3.32
CA GLU A 37 5.55 13.87 4.53
C GLU A 37 4.73 13.50 5.75
N GLY A 38 5.41 12.98 6.77
CA GLY A 38 4.81 12.75 8.07
C GLY A 38 3.80 11.62 8.16
N PHE A 39 3.52 10.94 7.07
CA PHE A 39 2.49 9.91 7.08
C PHE A 39 3.11 8.53 6.91
N LYS A 40 3.02 7.73 7.95
CA LYS A 40 3.56 6.37 7.94
C LYS A 40 2.47 5.33 8.18
N SER A 41 1.21 5.72 8.03
CA SER A 41 0.10 4.81 8.19
C SER A 41 -0.95 5.06 7.12
N LEU A 42 -1.81 4.07 6.90
CA LEU A 42 -2.87 4.14 5.90
C LEU A 42 -4.19 3.79 6.57
N ALA A 43 -5.24 4.51 6.20
CA ALA A 43 -6.56 4.22 6.71
C ALA A 43 -7.18 3.06 5.92
N GLU A 44 -7.84 2.15 6.62
CA GLU A 44 -8.55 1.06 5.98
C GLU A 44 -9.61 1.61 5.02
N GLY A 45 -9.62 1.09 3.82
CA GLY A 45 -10.54 1.56 2.79
C GLY A 45 -10.09 2.78 2.02
N ALA A 46 -8.94 3.35 2.39
CA ALA A 46 -8.43 4.53 1.69
C ALA A 46 -7.93 4.17 0.29
N LYS A 47 -8.16 5.08 -0.65
CA LYS A 47 -7.67 4.92 -2.00
C LYS A 47 -6.23 5.42 -2.09
N VAL A 48 -5.37 4.63 -2.71
CA VAL A 48 -3.96 4.96 -2.83
C VAL A 48 -3.45 4.71 -4.24
N SER A 49 -2.39 5.42 -4.60
CA SER A 49 -1.62 5.10 -5.80
C SER A 49 -0.29 4.48 -5.35
N TYR A 50 0.27 3.62 -6.20
CA TYR A 50 1.49 2.93 -5.85
C TYR A 50 2.17 2.38 -7.08
N ASP A 51 3.40 1.91 -6.91
CA ASP A 51 4.11 1.13 -7.92
C ASP A 51 4.23 -0.30 -7.40
N ALA A 52 4.01 -1.27 -8.27
CA ALA A 52 4.12 -2.68 -7.90
C ALA A 52 5.53 -3.18 -8.18
N GLU A 53 6.10 -3.92 -7.23
CA GLU A 53 7.40 -4.54 -7.39
C GLU A 53 7.38 -5.96 -6.87
N PRO A 54 8.23 -6.83 -7.41
CA PRO A 54 8.40 -8.17 -6.83
C PRO A 54 9.07 -8.06 -5.47
N GLY A 55 8.59 -8.84 -4.52
CA GLY A 55 9.16 -8.91 -3.18
C GLY A 55 9.38 -10.34 -2.75
N ASP A 56 10.04 -10.53 -1.62
CA ASP A 56 10.36 -11.86 -1.10
C ASP A 56 9.12 -12.70 -0.84
N LYS A 57 8.03 -12.06 -0.45
CA LYS A 57 6.79 -12.74 -0.11
C LYS A 57 5.72 -12.59 -1.19
N GLY A 58 6.12 -12.15 -2.39
CA GLY A 58 5.19 -11.89 -3.47
C GLY A 58 5.21 -10.42 -3.84
N PRO A 59 4.26 -9.96 -4.67
CA PRO A 59 4.25 -8.57 -5.09
C PRO A 59 4.05 -7.63 -3.92
N LYS A 60 4.72 -6.48 -3.97
CA LYS A 60 4.59 -5.45 -2.94
C LYS A 60 4.33 -4.10 -3.57
N ALA A 61 3.71 -3.21 -2.80
CA ALA A 61 3.45 -1.84 -3.22
C ALA A 61 4.54 -0.93 -2.66
N VAL A 62 5.09 -0.07 -3.52
CA VAL A 62 6.09 0.91 -3.12
C VAL A 62 5.65 2.29 -3.59
N ASN A 63 6.23 3.33 -3.02
CA ASN A 63 5.85 4.71 -3.32
C ASN A 63 4.35 4.93 -3.13
N VAL A 64 3.80 4.33 -2.09
CA VAL A 64 2.36 4.38 -1.82
C VAL A 64 1.99 5.77 -1.34
N ARG A 65 0.96 6.37 -1.96
CA ARG A 65 0.49 7.71 -1.62
C ARG A 65 -1.04 7.73 -1.62
N PRO A 66 -1.64 8.48 -0.70
CA PRO A 66 -3.09 8.63 -0.75
C PRO A 66 -3.51 9.36 -2.02
N VAL A 67 -4.64 8.94 -2.55
CA VAL A 67 -5.25 9.61 -3.70
C VAL A 67 -6.32 10.55 -3.15
N ALA A 68 -6.14 11.81 -3.41
CA ALA A 68 -7.08 12.81 -2.92
C ALA A 68 -8.40 12.76 -3.68
#